data_2a29c7f0954f7eea7951f970650ba74a
#
_entry.id   2a29c7f0954f7eea7951f970650ba74a
#
_cell.length_a   1.000
_cell.length_b   1.000
_cell.length_c   1.000
_cell.angle_alpha   90.00
_cell.angle_beta   90.00
_cell.angle_gamma   90.00
#
_symmetry.space_group_name_H-M   'P 1'
#
loop_
_entity.id
_entity.type
_entity.pdbx_description
1 polymer ?
#
loop_
_entity_poly.entity_id
_entity_poly.type
_entity_poly.pdbx_seq_one_letter_code
_entity_poly.pdbx_strand_id
1 'polypeptide(L)'
;MSRPKAQTRIQQKNSEAILEAALDVFSQFGFRGATLDQIAETAGLSKPNLLYYFPSKEAIHAALIARLLKVWLDPLHALDATGDPVEEILDYVRRKLELSRDFPRESRLFANEILQGAP
;
A
#
# COMPACT_ATOMS: atom_id res chain seq x y z
N MET A 1 1.29 -15.89 24.76
CA MET A 1 0.33 -16.92 24.37
C MET A 1 0.19 -16.94 22.85
N SER A 2 0.47 -18.08 22.23
CA SER A 2 0.39 -18.16 20.77
C SER A 2 -1.04 -18.41 20.33
N ARG A 3 -1.44 -17.76 19.22
CA ARG A 3 -2.74 -17.97 18.62
C ARG A 3 -2.71 -19.22 17.75
N PRO A 4 -3.84 -19.90 17.58
CA PRO A 4 -3.92 -20.98 16.61
C PRO A 4 -3.53 -20.51 15.21
N LYS A 5 -2.79 -21.31 14.47
CA LYS A 5 -2.34 -20.95 13.12
C LYS A 5 -3.49 -20.59 12.18
N ALA A 6 -4.62 -21.31 12.28
CA ALA A 6 -5.79 -21.05 11.44
C ALA A 6 -6.36 -19.65 11.70
N GLN A 7 -6.45 -19.25 12.97
CA GLN A 7 -6.95 -17.94 13.36
C GLN A 7 -6.02 -16.84 12.86
N THR A 8 -4.71 -17.04 13.00
CA THR A 8 -3.71 -16.09 12.51
C THR A 8 -3.79 -15.93 11.00
N ARG A 9 -3.98 -17.02 10.26
CA ARG A 9 -4.13 -16.96 8.81
C ARG A 9 -5.38 -16.21 8.38
N ILE A 10 -6.50 -16.43 9.06
CA ILE A 10 -7.75 -15.73 8.76
C ILE A 10 -7.59 -14.24 9.03
N GLN A 11 -6.99 -13.87 10.16
CA GLN A 11 -6.74 -12.47 10.49
C GLN A 11 -5.83 -11.81 9.48
N GLN A 12 -4.76 -12.48 9.09
CA GLN A 12 -3.83 -11.98 8.09
C GLN A 12 -4.52 -11.80 6.74
N LYS A 13 -5.31 -12.79 6.34
CA LYS A 13 -6.05 -12.73 5.08
C LYS A 13 -7.04 -11.57 5.06
N ASN A 14 -7.76 -11.35 6.15
CA ASN A 14 -8.71 -10.24 6.25
C ASN A 14 -7.99 -8.91 6.25
N SER A 15 -6.88 -8.80 6.96
CA SER A 15 -6.07 -7.60 6.99
C SER A 15 -5.55 -7.24 5.59
N GLU A 16 -5.06 -8.23 4.85
CA GLU A 16 -4.61 -8.03 3.48
C GLU A 16 -5.75 -7.64 2.55
N ALA A 17 -6.91 -8.26 2.71
CA ALA A 17 -8.09 -7.90 1.92
C ALA A 17 -8.50 -6.45 2.14
N ILE A 18 -8.41 -5.98 3.37
CA ILE A 18 -8.71 -4.59 3.70
C ILE A 18 -7.71 -3.65 3.03
N LEU A 19 -6.42 -3.97 3.07
CA LEU A 19 -5.38 -3.14 2.46
C LEU A 19 -5.52 -3.11 0.93
N GLU A 20 -5.84 -4.23 0.31
CA GLU A 20 -6.08 -4.28 -1.14
C GLU A 20 -7.31 -3.45 -1.51
N ALA A 21 -8.39 -3.58 -0.76
CA ALA A 21 -9.60 -2.79 -0.98
C ALA A 21 -9.33 -1.30 -0.79
N ALA A 22 -8.56 -0.95 0.24
CA ALA A 22 -8.19 0.43 0.51
C ALA A 22 -7.34 1.01 -0.62
N LEU A 23 -6.43 0.21 -1.17
CA LEU A 23 -5.62 0.63 -2.31
C LEU A 23 -6.51 1.03 -3.50
N ASP A 24 -7.52 0.20 -3.81
CA ASP A 24 -8.48 0.51 -4.86
C ASP A 24 -9.24 1.80 -4.56
N VAL A 25 -9.81 1.91 -3.38
CA VAL A 25 -10.68 3.03 -3.01
C VAL A 25 -9.88 4.33 -2.95
N PHE A 26 -8.71 4.30 -2.30
CA PHE A 26 -7.86 5.48 -2.22
C PHE A 26 -7.33 5.92 -3.58
N SER A 27 -6.99 4.96 -4.46
CA SER A 27 -6.47 5.31 -5.79
C SER A 27 -7.53 5.94 -6.67
N GLN A 28 -8.82 5.62 -6.46
CA GLN A 28 -9.93 6.18 -7.22
C GLN A 28 -10.43 7.51 -6.66
N PHE A 29 -10.56 7.61 -5.33
CA PHE A 29 -11.24 8.72 -4.69
C PHE A 29 -10.32 9.61 -3.86
N GLY A 30 -9.06 9.22 -3.70
CA GLY A 30 -8.14 9.89 -2.78
C GLY A 30 -8.47 9.58 -1.33
N PHE A 31 -7.62 10.04 -0.43
CA PHE A 31 -7.84 9.78 0.99
C PHE A 31 -9.12 10.46 1.50
N ARG A 32 -9.34 11.70 1.10
CA ARG A 32 -10.49 12.48 1.57
C ARG A 32 -11.82 11.95 1.04
N GLY A 33 -11.82 11.47 -0.21
CA GLY A 33 -13.03 10.95 -0.84
C GLY A 33 -13.36 9.53 -0.45
N ALA A 34 -12.42 8.79 0.14
CA ALA A 34 -12.63 7.41 0.54
C ALA A 34 -13.38 7.34 1.87
N THR A 35 -14.23 6.32 2.00
CA THR A 35 -14.96 6.07 3.24
C THR A 35 -14.69 4.65 3.73
N LEU A 36 -14.84 4.44 5.04
CA LEU A 36 -14.70 3.11 5.63
C LEU A 36 -15.74 2.15 5.06
N ASP A 37 -16.96 2.64 4.79
CA ASP A 37 -18.01 1.81 4.21
C ASP A 37 -17.62 1.30 2.82
N GLN A 38 -17.04 2.15 1.98
CA GLN A 38 -16.56 1.74 0.67
C GLN A 38 -15.46 0.69 0.77
N ILE A 39 -14.52 0.90 1.68
CA ILE A 39 -13.41 -0.05 1.88
C ILE A 39 -13.94 -1.39 2.37
N ALA A 40 -14.83 -1.38 3.35
CA ALA A 40 -15.41 -2.61 3.89
C ALA A 40 -16.19 -3.38 2.81
N GLU A 41 -17.01 -2.68 2.05
CA GLU A 41 -17.78 -3.29 0.97
C GLU A 41 -16.84 -3.92 -0.08
N THR A 42 -15.81 -3.20 -0.49
CA THR A 42 -14.85 -3.71 -1.47
C THR A 42 -14.09 -4.91 -0.94
N ALA A 43 -13.78 -4.93 0.36
CA ALA A 43 -13.09 -6.05 1.00
C ALA A 43 -14.00 -7.25 1.25
N GLY A 44 -15.33 -7.08 1.12
CA GLY A 44 -16.28 -8.13 1.43
C GLY A 44 -16.48 -8.35 2.91
N LEU A 45 -16.29 -7.30 3.72
CA LEU A 45 -16.42 -7.36 5.18
C LEU A 45 -17.46 -6.34 5.65
N SER A 46 -18.02 -6.59 6.84
CA SER A 46 -18.85 -5.58 7.48
C SER A 46 -17.95 -4.48 8.05
N LYS A 47 -18.52 -3.29 8.24
CA LYS A 47 -17.77 -2.18 8.85
C LYS A 47 -17.28 -2.51 10.26
N PRO A 48 -18.08 -3.11 11.16
CA PRO A 48 -17.57 -3.53 12.47
C PRO A 48 -16.40 -4.51 12.38
N ASN A 49 -16.44 -5.44 11.41
CA ASN A 49 -15.37 -6.39 11.22
C ASN A 49 -14.10 -5.68 10.73
N LEU A 50 -14.24 -4.72 9.83
CA LEU A 50 -13.11 -3.90 9.37
C LEU A 50 -12.50 -3.15 10.55
N LEU A 51 -13.31 -2.53 11.40
CA LEU A 51 -12.84 -1.75 12.54
C LEU A 51 -12.15 -2.60 13.61
N TYR A 52 -12.39 -3.90 13.61
CA TYR A 52 -11.65 -4.83 14.46
C TYR A 52 -10.15 -4.84 14.09
N TYR A 53 -9.84 -4.71 12.79
CA TYR A 53 -8.46 -4.75 12.32
C TYR A 53 -7.82 -3.37 12.26
N PHE A 54 -8.58 -2.36 11.87
CA PHE A 54 -8.08 -1.00 11.70
C PHE A 54 -9.09 -0.02 12.31
N PRO A 55 -8.70 0.72 13.33
CA PRO A 55 -9.64 1.57 14.06
C PRO A 55 -10.14 2.79 13.30
N SER A 56 -9.44 3.18 12.21
CA SER A 56 -9.79 4.40 11.48
C SER A 56 -9.30 4.33 10.04
N LYS A 57 -9.81 5.23 9.21
CA LYS A 57 -9.35 5.41 7.85
C LYS A 57 -7.87 5.80 7.82
N GLU A 58 -7.45 6.63 8.75
CA GLU A 58 -6.07 7.08 8.90
C GLU A 58 -5.14 5.90 9.20
N ALA A 59 -5.57 4.98 10.05
CA ALA A 59 -4.77 3.78 10.37
C ALA A 59 -4.59 2.89 9.15
N ILE A 60 -5.64 2.72 8.35
CA ILE A 60 -5.56 1.96 7.10
C ILE A 60 -4.59 2.63 6.13
N HIS A 61 -4.72 3.92 5.97
CA HIS A 61 -3.87 4.72 5.07
C HIS A 61 -2.40 4.62 5.48
N ALA A 62 -2.11 4.79 6.77
CA ALA A 62 -0.75 4.70 7.29
C ALA A 62 -0.14 3.32 7.03
N ALA A 63 -0.89 2.25 7.29
CA ALA A 63 -0.43 0.89 7.05
C ALA A 63 -0.15 0.64 5.56
N LEU A 64 -1.03 1.15 4.70
CA LEU A 64 -0.89 0.99 3.25
C LEU A 64 0.33 1.74 2.74
N ILE A 65 0.53 2.98 3.17
CA ILE A 65 1.68 3.78 2.76
C ILE A 65 2.99 3.13 3.23
N ALA A 66 3.03 2.62 4.45
CA ALA A 66 4.22 1.94 4.96
C ALA A 66 4.57 0.71 4.11
N ARG A 67 3.54 -0.06 3.73
CA ARG A 67 3.71 -1.23 2.86
C ARG A 67 4.24 -0.84 1.48
N LEU A 68 3.68 0.22 0.90
CA LEU A 68 4.08 0.69 -0.43
C LEU A 68 5.47 1.30 -0.44
N LEU A 69 5.83 2.03 0.61
CA LEU A 69 7.17 2.61 0.72
C LEU A 69 8.24 1.54 0.67
N LYS A 70 7.99 0.40 1.31
CA LYS A 70 8.93 -0.71 1.30
C LYS A 70 9.22 -1.16 -0.14
N VAL A 71 8.17 -1.34 -0.94
CA VAL A 71 8.29 -1.77 -2.34
C VAL A 71 8.98 -0.69 -3.19
N TRP A 72 8.59 0.58 -3.01
CA TRP A 72 9.10 1.67 -3.83
C TRP A 72 10.53 2.05 -3.48
N LEU A 73 10.98 1.77 -2.25
CA LEU A 73 12.36 2.02 -1.85
C LEU A 73 13.31 0.88 -2.19
N ASP A 74 12.79 -0.31 -2.49
CA ASP A 74 13.62 -1.45 -2.87
C ASP A 74 14.60 -1.14 -4.01
N PRO A 75 14.20 -0.50 -5.12
CA PRO A 75 15.15 -0.16 -6.18
C PRO A 75 16.27 0.76 -5.70
N LEU A 76 15.97 1.66 -4.78
CA LEU A 76 16.98 2.54 -4.20
C LEU A 76 17.99 1.75 -3.36
N HIS A 77 17.49 0.80 -2.57
CA HIS A 77 18.34 -0.06 -1.75
C HIS A 77 19.20 -1.01 -2.58
N ALA A 78 18.79 -1.28 -3.82
CA ALA A 78 19.54 -2.14 -4.72
C ALA A 78 20.68 -1.42 -5.44
N LEU A 79 20.80 -0.09 -5.28
CA LEU A 79 21.89 0.66 -5.87
C LEU A 79 23.22 0.24 -5.25
N ASP A 80 24.21 -0.02 -6.11
CA ASP A 80 25.55 -0.41 -5.69
C ASP A 80 26.48 0.79 -5.82
N ALA A 81 26.97 1.29 -4.69
CA ALA A 81 27.84 2.46 -4.66
C ALA A 81 29.21 2.19 -5.32
N THR A 82 29.58 0.90 -5.47
CA THR A 82 30.84 0.53 -6.09
C THR A 82 30.72 0.23 -7.59
N GLY A 83 29.50 0.20 -8.12
CA GLY A 83 29.26 -0.07 -9.53
C GLY A 83 29.44 1.16 -10.40
N ASP A 84 29.23 0.97 -11.71
CA ASP A 84 29.26 2.08 -12.67
C ASP A 84 28.06 3.00 -12.40
N PRO A 85 28.29 4.28 -12.08
CA PRO A 85 27.19 5.20 -11.75
C PRO A 85 26.12 5.31 -12.83
N VAL A 86 26.51 5.29 -14.10
CA VAL A 86 25.53 5.40 -15.20
C VAL A 86 24.66 4.16 -15.26
N GLU A 87 25.25 2.97 -15.19
CA GLU A 87 24.49 1.73 -15.21
C GLU A 87 23.56 1.60 -14.01
N GLU A 88 24.03 1.98 -12.83
CA GLU A 88 23.22 1.95 -11.60
C GLU A 88 22.02 2.87 -11.70
N ILE A 89 22.20 4.08 -12.24
CA ILE A 89 21.11 5.03 -12.44
C ILE A 89 20.12 4.49 -13.47
N LEU A 90 20.60 3.93 -14.57
CA LEU A 90 19.74 3.36 -15.61
C LEU A 90 18.92 2.19 -15.06
N ASP A 91 19.51 1.32 -14.26
CA ASP A 91 18.82 0.22 -13.61
C ASP A 91 17.74 0.74 -12.65
N TYR A 92 18.06 1.76 -11.88
CA TYR A 92 17.12 2.39 -10.96
C TYR A 92 15.90 2.93 -11.71
N VAL A 93 16.15 3.68 -12.78
CA VAL A 93 15.07 4.25 -13.61
C VAL A 93 14.22 3.14 -14.21
N ARG A 94 14.85 2.09 -14.73
CA ARG A 94 14.14 0.95 -15.31
C ARG A 94 13.20 0.29 -14.29
N ARG A 95 13.70 0.05 -13.07
CA ARG A 95 12.90 -0.56 -12.01
C ARG A 95 11.73 0.33 -11.60
N LYS A 96 11.94 1.65 -11.55
CA LYS A 96 10.88 2.59 -11.26
C LYS A 96 9.79 2.57 -12.34
N LEU A 97 10.19 2.52 -13.61
CA LEU A 97 9.25 2.43 -14.71
C LEU A 97 8.47 1.12 -14.68
N GLU A 98 9.12 0.02 -14.37
CA GLU A 98 8.47 -1.28 -14.22
C GLU A 98 7.44 -1.26 -13.11
N LEU A 99 7.76 -0.65 -11.97
CA LEU A 99 6.84 -0.52 -10.86
C LEU A 99 5.61 0.30 -11.25
N SER A 100 5.81 1.40 -11.99
CA SER A 100 4.70 2.23 -12.46
C SER A 100 3.81 1.48 -13.44
N ARG A 101 4.41 0.67 -14.31
CA ARG A 101 3.65 -0.15 -15.26
C ARG A 101 2.89 -1.27 -14.56
N ASP A 102 3.53 -1.97 -13.63
CA ASP A 102 2.97 -3.15 -13.01
C ASP A 102 2.07 -2.83 -11.82
N PHE A 103 2.24 -1.66 -11.21
CA PHE A 103 1.49 -1.23 -10.03
C PHE A 103 0.88 0.15 -10.22
N PRO A 104 -0.09 0.30 -11.17
CA PRO A 104 -0.65 1.62 -11.46
C PRO A 104 -1.47 2.24 -10.33
N ARG A 105 -2.15 1.42 -9.52
CA ARG A 105 -2.91 1.92 -8.37
C ARG A 105 -1.97 2.53 -7.33
N GLU A 106 -0.87 1.85 -7.07
CA GLU A 106 0.14 2.28 -6.11
C GLU A 106 0.79 3.57 -6.57
N SER A 107 1.12 3.67 -7.86
CA SER A 107 1.69 4.88 -8.44
C SER A 107 0.74 6.07 -8.30
N ARG A 108 -0.56 5.86 -8.52
CA ARG A 108 -1.56 6.91 -8.36
C ARG A 108 -1.67 7.35 -6.92
N LEU A 109 -1.62 6.41 -5.99
CA LEU A 109 -1.70 6.72 -4.57
C LEU A 109 -0.52 7.60 -4.14
N PHE A 110 0.70 7.25 -4.55
CA PHE A 110 1.88 8.04 -4.25
C PHE A 110 1.80 9.43 -4.88
N ALA A 111 1.36 9.51 -6.14
CA ALA A 111 1.20 10.79 -6.80
C ALA A 111 0.22 11.69 -6.05
N ASN A 112 -0.91 11.12 -5.61
CA ASN A 112 -1.90 11.86 -4.84
C ASN A 112 -1.33 12.34 -3.51
N GLU A 113 -0.55 11.50 -2.82
CA GLU A 113 0.09 11.88 -1.57
C GLU A 113 1.05 13.06 -1.75
N ILE A 114 1.86 13.02 -2.80
CA ILE A 114 2.82 14.09 -3.10
C ILE A 114 2.08 15.38 -3.43
N LEU A 115 1.03 15.30 -4.27
CA LEU A 115 0.26 16.48 -4.69
C LEU A 115 -0.51 17.11 -3.53
N GLN A 116 -0.92 16.31 -2.55
CA GLN A 116 -1.64 16.80 -1.38
C GLN A 116 -0.71 17.24 -0.24
N GLY A 117 0.60 17.15 -0.47
CA GLY A 117 1.58 17.61 0.51
C GLY A 117 1.82 16.66 1.65
N ALA A 118 1.55 15.39 1.47
CA ALA A 118 1.73 14.27 2.42
C ALA A 118 1.78 14.70 3.90
N PRO A 119 0.94 14.22 4.77
CA PRO A 119 0.93 14.61 6.17
C PRO A 119 2.21 14.25 6.89
#